data_35dd7aea27085e2fef4c4f29d31e5a93
#
_entry.id   35dd7aea27085e2fef4c4f29d31e5a93
#
_cell.length_a   1.000
_cell.length_b   1.000
_cell.length_c   1.000
_cell.angle_alpha   90.00
_cell.angle_beta   90.00
_cell.angle_gamma   90.00
#
_symmetry.space_group_name_H-M   'P 1'
#
loop_
_entity.id
_entity.type
_entity.pdbx_description
1 polymer ?
#
loop_
_entity_poly.entity_id
_entity_poly.type
_entity_poly.pdbx_seq_one_letter_code
_entity_poly.pdbx_strand_id
1 'polypeptide(L)'
;MKISITQKVSNLWKNELCKITTNSPTIDDKLIFESKKIAEKFLPNIQELQDEINYGKGYIQFSNIPIDKNIPSYPTDGKRSKEKELISELSILGISSALGFHPFSYKQEKDGALVHEIVPIKSKENTASSNGSIEFDYHTDAAYLNREIRPQTLTLICLVDKYKTGTKLASLREALKKISKDEIETLMSDLFIHFAPATFNIENKKVKTSVLDRINGSYEIKVAFHNTIATNEKAQKALSNLRNAIDDIAIIQEWVPGDLVIFNNLRCVHGRGEVKGERWLQRCYGSSIVPTASVLELIC
;
A
#
# COMPACT_ATOMS: atom_id res chain seq x y z
N MET A 1 -7.15 9.31 9.94
CA MET A 1 -7.76 10.62 9.54
C MET A 1 -8.59 10.42 8.28
N LYS A 2 -9.75 11.12 8.14
CA LYS A 2 -10.58 11.11 6.92
C LYS A 2 -10.67 12.52 6.35
N ILE A 3 -10.47 12.68 5.05
CA ILE A 3 -10.47 13.96 4.34
C ILE A 3 -11.34 13.82 3.10
N SER A 4 -12.32 14.70 2.97
CA SER A 4 -13.19 14.75 1.80
C SER A 4 -12.82 15.94 0.93
N ILE A 5 -12.40 15.68 -0.30
CA ILE A 5 -12.17 16.72 -1.32
C ILE A 5 -13.52 17.06 -1.93
N THR A 6 -13.87 18.35 -1.97
CA THR A 6 -15.14 18.74 -2.60
C THR A 6 -15.11 18.49 -4.11
N GLN A 7 -16.26 18.22 -4.71
CA GLN A 7 -16.35 18.00 -6.17
C GLN A 7 -15.76 19.16 -6.98
N LYS A 8 -15.95 20.40 -6.52
CA LYS A 8 -15.38 21.59 -7.16
C LYS A 8 -13.84 21.54 -7.16
N VAL A 9 -13.22 21.20 -6.02
CA VAL A 9 -11.77 21.10 -5.88
C VAL A 9 -11.24 19.93 -6.70
N SER A 10 -11.90 18.76 -6.66
CA SER A 10 -11.55 17.61 -7.47
C SER A 10 -11.54 17.91 -8.97
N ASN A 11 -12.53 18.63 -9.46
CA ASN A 11 -12.61 19.04 -10.86
C ASN A 11 -11.47 20.01 -11.24
N LEU A 12 -11.16 20.98 -10.38
CA LEU A 12 -10.02 21.90 -10.61
C LEU A 12 -8.70 21.15 -10.64
N TRP A 13 -8.49 20.24 -9.68
CA TRP A 13 -7.32 19.38 -9.62
C TRP A 13 -7.18 18.52 -10.89
N LYS A 14 -8.27 17.86 -11.30
CA LYS A 14 -8.30 17.09 -12.54
C LYS A 14 -7.90 17.92 -13.74
N ASN A 15 -8.43 19.14 -13.88
CA ASN A 15 -8.10 20.02 -14.99
C ASN A 15 -6.60 20.38 -15.04
N GLU A 16 -5.97 20.60 -13.88
CA GLU A 16 -4.51 20.82 -13.82
C GLU A 16 -3.73 19.56 -14.25
N LEU A 17 -4.14 18.38 -13.81
CA LEU A 17 -3.53 17.12 -14.25
C LEU A 17 -3.68 16.89 -15.76
N CYS A 18 -4.85 17.18 -16.33
CA CYS A 18 -5.06 17.08 -17.78
C CYS A 18 -4.09 17.94 -18.59
N LYS A 19 -3.71 19.14 -18.10
CA LYS A 19 -2.79 20.03 -18.82
C LYS A 19 -1.38 19.43 -18.95
N ILE A 20 -0.93 18.65 -17.95
CA ILE A 20 0.41 18.05 -17.97
C ILE A 20 0.45 16.71 -18.71
N THR A 21 -0.69 16.04 -18.93
CA THR A 21 -0.75 14.74 -19.61
C THR A 21 -0.78 14.84 -21.13
N THR A 22 -1.15 15.98 -21.70
CA THR A 22 -1.35 16.16 -23.16
C THR A 22 -0.10 15.90 -24.00
N ASN A 23 1.10 15.95 -23.41
CA ASN A 23 2.37 15.85 -24.12
C ASN A 23 3.24 14.65 -23.69
N SER A 24 2.77 13.78 -22.78
CA SER A 24 3.58 12.65 -22.31
C SER A 24 2.77 11.36 -22.14
N PRO A 25 2.99 10.35 -22.98
CA PRO A 25 2.33 9.04 -22.84
C PRO A 25 2.96 8.17 -21.74
N THR A 26 4.11 8.56 -21.21
CA THR A 26 4.89 7.81 -20.22
C THR A 26 5.09 8.61 -18.94
N ILE A 27 5.07 7.91 -17.80
CA ILE A 27 5.34 8.51 -16.50
C ILE A 27 6.86 8.61 -16.32
N ASP A 28 7.37 9.84 -16.23
CA ASP A 28 8.76 10.16 -15.94
C ASP A 28 8.88 11.03 -14.68
N ASP A 29 10.10 11.29 -14.23
CA ASP A 29 10.38 12.10 -13.05
C ASP A 29 9.81 13.50 -13.14
N LYS A 30 9.80 14.10 -14.33
CA LYS A 30 9.25 15.43 -14.56
C LYS A 30 7.75 15.44 -14.35
N LEU A 31 7.06 14.46 -14.90
CA LEU A 31 5.61 14.34 -14.77
C LEU A 31 5.20 14.07 -13.32
N ILE A 32 5.97 13.25 -12.59
CA ILE A 32 5.78 13.02 -11.14
C ILE A 32 5.98 14.33 -10.37
N PHE A 33 7.03 15.10 -10.67
CA PHE A 33 7.30 16.36 -10.01
C PHE A 33 6.20 17.41 -10.26
N GLU A 34 5.70 17.52 -11.49
CA GLU A 34 4.57 18.43 -11.79
C GLU A 34 3.28 17.96 -11.08
N SER A 35 3.01 16.65 -11.05
CA SER A 35 1.84 16.12 -10.32
C SER A 35 1.93 16.36 -8.80
N LYS A 36 3.16 16.28 -8.22
CA LYS A 36 3.43 16.67 -6.83
C LYS A 36 3.04 18.12 -6.56
N LYS A 37 3.51 19.06 -7.38
CA LYS A 37 3.19 20.49 -7.25
C LYS A 37 1.69 20.75 -7.33
N ILE A 38 1.00 20.01 -8.22
CA ILE A 38 -0.46 20.10 -8.34
C ILE A 38 -1.12 19.58 -7.06
N ALA A 39 -0.70 18.41 -6.55
CA ALA A 39 -1.25 17.86 -5.31
C ALA A 39 -1.03 18.80 -4.12
N GLU A 40 0.13 19.43 -4.00
CA GLU A 40 0.45 20.43 -2.95
C GLU A 40 -0.50 21.63 -2.93
N LYS A 41 -1.09 22.01 -4.08
CA LYS A 41 -2.08 23.11 -4.15
C LYS A 41 -3.44 22.73 -3.59
N PHE A 42 -3.80 21.45 -3.65
CA PHE A 42 -5.16 21.00 -3.36
C PHE A 42 -5.28 20.18 -2.08
N LEU A 43 -4.16 19.65 -1.56
CA LEU A 43 -4.12 18.97 -0.27
C LEU A 43 -4.24 20.00 0.86
N PRO A 44 -5.00 19.68 1.93
CA PRO A 44 -4.95 20.50 3.14
C PRO A 44 -3.61 20.30 3.84
N ASN A 45 -3.31 21.05 4.84
CA ASN A 45 -2.15 21.02 5.74
C ASN A 45 -1.22 19.76 5.63
N ILE A 46 -0.26 19.83 4.69
CA ILE A 46 0.63 18.70 4.36
C ILE A 46 1.40 18.21 5.59
N GLN A 47 1.85 19.11 6.46
CA GLN A 47 2.58 18.75 7.68
C GLN A 47 1.72 17.88 8.60
N GLU A 48 0.46 18.22 8.83
CA GLU A 48 -0.47 17.44 9.65
C GLU A 48 -0.71 16.04 9.05
N LEU A 49 -0.80 15.95 7.72
CA LEU A 49 -0.94 14.69 7.02
C LEU A 49 0.31 13.82 7.18
N GLN A 50 1.50 14.39 7.05
CA GLN A 50 2.76 13.69 7.28
C GLN A 50 2.88 13.20 8.72
N ASP A 51 2.49 14.02 9.69
CA ASP A 51 2.52 13.68 11.12
C ASP A 51 1.55 12.53 11.43
N GLU A 52 0.35 12.51 10.83
CA GLU A 52 -0.60 11.40 10.99
C GLU A 52 -0.05 10.08 10.44
N ILE A 53 0.63 10.11 9.27
CA ILE A 53 1.23 8.91 8.68
C ILE A 53 2.44 8.44 9.50
N ASN A 54 3.29 9.37 9.96
CA ASN A 54 4.54 9.02 10.62
C ASN A 54 4.39 8.78 12.13
N TYR A 55 3.50 9.49 12.81
CA TYR A 55 3.40 9.50 14.27
C TYR A 55 2.00 9.24 14.80
N GLY A 56 0.95 9.41 13.97
CA GLY A 56 -0.44 9.16 14.31
C GLY A 56 -0.83 7.68 14.21
N LYS A 57 -2.04 7.41 13.69
CA LYS A 57 -2.52 6.04 13.41
C LYS A 57 -1.81 5.37 12.25
N GLY A 58 -1.08 6.13 11.45
CA GLY A 58 -0.30 5.63 10.32
C GLY A 58 -1.07 5.57 9.01
N TYR A 59 -2.29 6.12 8.90
CA TYR A 59 -3.04 6.12 7.65
C TYR A 59 -3.99 7.30 7.51
N ILE A 60 -4.24 7.68 6.25
CA ILE A 60 -5.21 8.71 5.85
C ILE A 60 -6.11 8.18 4.76
N GLN A 61 -7.40 8.45 4.86
CA GLN A 61 -8.43 8.13 3.87
C GLN A 61 -8.89 9.43 3.20
N PHE A 62 -8.82 9.48 1.88
CA PHE A 62 -9.33 10.59 1.07
C PHE A 62 -10.53 10.13 0.25
N SER A 63 -11.48 11.03 0.00
CA SER A 63 -12.56 10.83 -0.95
C SER A 63 -12.57 11.91 -2.03
N ASN A 64 -13.10 11.58 -3.21
CA ASN A 64 -13.18 12.44 -4.39
C ASN A 64 -11.81 12.89 -4.95
N ILE A 65 -10.78 12.07 -4.84
CA ILE A 65 -9.52 12.29 -5.54
C ILE A 65 -9.76 12.15 -7.05
N PRO A 66 -9.14 13.00 -7.90
CA PRO A 66 -9.33 12.92 -9.35
C PRO A 66 -8.93 11.56 -9.93
N ILE A 67 -9.80 11.02 -10.78
CA ILE A 67 -9.55 9.84 -11.62
C ILE A 67 -9.91 10.14 -13.06
N ASP A 68 -9.57 9.24 -13.96
CA ASP A 68 -9.87 9.32 -15.37
C ASP A 68 -11.38 9.48 -15.61
N LYS A 69 -11.75 10.22 -16.65
CA LYS A 69 -13.17 10.44 -16.99
C LYS A 69 -13.80 9.16 -17.53
N ASN A 70 -13.07 8.48 -18.39
CA ASN A 70 -13.50 7.25 -19.01
C ASN A 70 -12.61 6.12 -18.47
N ILE A 71 -13.17 5.29 -17.61
CA ILE A 71 -12.50 4.08 -17.12
C ILE A 71 -12.80 2.96 -18.12
N PRO A 72 -11.77 2.43 -18.83
CA PRO A 72 -11.97 1.29 -19.71
C PRO A 72 -12.31 0.03 -18.91
N SER A 73 -12.57 -1.09 -19.59
CA SER A 73 -12.69 -2.39 -18.94
C SER A 73 -11.43 -2.67 -18.11
N TYR A 74 -11.59 -3.23 -16.90
CA TYR A 74 -10.45 -3.51 -16.05
C TYR A 74 -9.49 -4.52 -16.72
N PRO A 75 -8.17 -4.34 -16.55
CA PRO A 75 -7.18 -5.17 -17.26
C PRO A 75 -7.10 -6.56 -16.64
N THR A 76 -7.62 -7.56 -17.34
CA THR A 76 -7.62 -8.97 -16.89
C THR A 76 -6.23 -9.61 -16.85
N ASP A 77 -5.24 -9.00 -17.49
CA ASP A 77 -3.82 -9.39 -17.49
C ASP A 77 -3.01 -8.70 -16.38
N GLY A 78 -3.64 -7.76 -15.65
CA GLY A 78 -3.00 -6.98 -14.59
C GLY A 78 -2.02 -5.93 -15.09
N LYS A 79 -2.08 -5.56 -16.39
CA LYS A 79 -1.27 -4.49 -16.99
C LYS A 79 -2.13 -3.28 -17.28
N ARG A 80 -1.54 -2.09 -17.24
CA ARG A 80 -2.23 -0.86 -17.54
C ARG A 80 -2.83 -0.89 -18.96
N SER A 81 -4.11 -0.52 -19.08
CA SER A 81 -4.74 -0.33 -20.38
C SER A 81 -4.13 0.87 -21.13
N LYS A 82 -3.81 0.70 -22.41
CA LYS A 82 -3.30 1.78 -23.26
C LYS A 82 -4.34 2.87 -23.53
N GLU A 83 -5.62 2.54 -23.42
CA GLU A 83 -6.75 3.45 -23.66
C GLU A 83 -7.04 4.35 -22.44
N LYS A 84 -6.44 4.02 -21.28
CA LYS A 84 -6.64 4.77 -20.06
C LYS A 84 -5.76 6.02 -20.05
N GLU A 85 -6.35 7.17 -19.70
CA GLU A 85 -5.62 8.39 -19.36
C GLU A 85 -4.71 8.17 -18.15
N LEU A 86 -3.90 9.17 -17.77
CA LEU A 86 -2.95 9.07 -16.65
C LEU A 86 -3.44 9.78 -15.38
N ILE A 87 -4.71 10.16 -15.28
CA ILE A 87 -5.17 11.02 -14.18
C ILE A 87 -5.07 10.33 -12.82
N SER A 88 -5.52 9.09 -12.71
CA SER A 88 -5.44 8.36 -11.44
C SER A 88 -4.00 8.01 -11.06
N GLU A 89 -3.14 7.68 -12.03
CA GLU A 89 -1.71 7.46 -11.79
C GLU A 89 -1.03 8.73 -11.26
N LEU A 90 -1.29 9.88 -11.88
CA LEU A 90 -0.73 11.14 -11.42
C LEU A 90 -1.30 11.61 -10.08
N SER A 91 -2.56 11.30 -9.81
CA SER A 91 -3.15 11.55 -8.49
C SER A 91 -2.44 10.77 -7.40
N ILE A 92 -2.25 9.45 -7.59
CA ILE A 92 -1.62 8.59 -6.58
C ILE A 92 -0.14 8.93 -6.39
N LEU A 93 0.61 9.17 -7.49
CA LEU A 93 2.03 9.52 -7.45
C LEU A 93 2.25 10.93 -6.89
N GLY A 94 1.40 11.89 -7.29
CA GLY A 94 1.47 13.26 -6.81
C GLY A 94 1.19 13.37 -5.32
N ILE A 95 0.17 12.67 -4.79
CA ILE A 95 -0.15 12.66 -3.36
C ILE A 95 0.98 11.99 -2.57
N SER A 96 1.47 10.83 -2.99
CA SER A 96 2.60 10.17 -2.34
C SER A 96 3.80 11.11 -2.24
N SER A 97 4.18 11.75 -3.36
CA SER A 97 5.32 12.66 -3.43
C SER A 97 5.11 13.96 -2.63
N ALA A 98 3.90 14.54 -2.63
CA ALA A 98 3.58 15.73 -1.85
C ALA A 98 3.67 15.48 -0.34
N LEU A 99 3.39 14.25 0.09
CA LEU A 99 3.53 13.81 1.47
C LEU A 99 4.97 13.37 1.84
N GLY A 100 5.94 13.57 0.93
CA GLY A 100 7.36 13.29 1.16
C GLY A 100 7.78 11.84 0.93
N PHE A 101 6.92 11.03 0.28
CA PHE A 101 7.22 9.64 -0.03
C PHE A 101 7.44 9.49 -1.53
N HIS A 102 8.69 9.32 -1.94
CA HIS A 102 9.09 9.18 -3.33
C HIS A 102 8.59 7.85 -3.92
N PRO A 103 7.82 7.86 -5.02
CA PRO A 103 7.39 6.65 -5.69
C PRO A 103 8.58 5.84 -6.22
N PHE A 104 8.56 4.53 -6.01
CA PHE A 104 9.54 3.59 -6.52
C PHE A 104 8.93 2.22 -6.78
N SER A 105 9.67 1.31 -7.41
CA SER A 105 9.21 -0.06 -7.70
C SER A 105 10.35 -1.08 -7.57
N TYR A 106 9.97 -2.36 -7.71
CA TYR A 106 10.93 -3.46 -7.81
C TYR A 106 10.86 -4.10 -9.20
N LYS A 107 12.01 -4.36 -9.80
CA LYS A 107 12.12 -5.02 -11.10
C LYS A 107 11.40 -6.37 -11.14
N GLN A 108 11.43 -7.11 -10.03
CA GLN A 108 10.82 -8.43 -9.89
C GLN A 108 9.31 -8.42 -9.65
N GLU A 109 8.69 -7.24 -9.47
CA GLU A 109 7.25 -7.09 -9.28
C GLU A 109 6.65 -6.22 -10.39
N LYS A 110 5.62 -6.72 -11.08
CA LYS A 110 4.89 -5.96 -12.13
C LYS A 110 5.79 -5.34 -13.20
N ASP A 111 6.87 -6.03 -13.58
CA ASP A 111 7.85 -5.59 -14.58
C ASP A 111 8.48 -4.20 -14.25
N GLY A 112 8.57 -3.84 -12.96
CA GLY A 112 9.10 -2.56 -12.50
C GLY A 112 8.17 -1.35 -12.66
N ALA A 113 6.87 -1.57 -12.87
CA ALA A 113 5.90 -0.48 -12.98
C ALA A 113 5.80 0.31 -11.67
N LEU A 114 5.80 1.65 -11.74
CA LEU A 114 5.62 2.53 -10.57
C LEU A 114 4.22 2.49 -10.00
N VAL A 115 3.22 2.26 -10.85
CA VAL A 115 1.82 2.10 -10.46
C VAL A 115 1.38 0.69 -10.84
N HIS A 116 0.92 -0.05 -9.85
CA HIS A 116 0.49 -1.44 -9.98
C HIS A 116 -1.02 -1.52 -10.17
N GLU A 117 -1.47 -2.26 -11.19
CA GLU A 117 -2.88 -2.60 -11.36
C GLU A 117 -3.24 -3.77 -10.40
N ILE A 118 -4.10 -3.48 -9.43
CA ILE A 118 -4.58 -4.44 -8.43
C ILE A 118 -5.98 -4.89 -8.84
N VAL A 119 -6.00 -5.95 -9.65
CA VAL A 119 -7.19 -6.54 -10.24
C VAL A 119 -7.17 -8.06 -10.09
N PRO A 120 -8.31 -8.73 -9.99
CA PRO A 120 -8.37 -10.18 -10.08
C PRO A 120 -7.85 -10.66 -11.44
N ILE A 121 -6.89 -11.58 -11.44
CA ILE A 121 -6.36 -12.21 -12.66
C ILE A 121 -6.83 -13.65 -12.68
N LYS A 122 -7.50 -14.07 -13.75
CA LYS A 122 -8.14 -15.39 -13.89
C LYS A 122 -7.20 -16.58 -13.61
N SER A 123 -5.91 -16.45 -13.94
CA SER A 123 -4.91 -17.50 -13.64
C SER A 123 -4.41 -17.50 -12.19
N LYS A 124 -4.77 -16.51 -11.36
CA LYS A 124 -4.31 -16.30 -9.98
C LYS A 124 -5.46 -16.29 -8.97
N GLU A 125 -6.67 -16.63 -9.34
CA GLU A 125 -7.87 -16.53 -8.50
C GLU A 125 -7.68 -17.20 -7.13
N ASN A 126 -7.06 -18.37 -7.10
CA ASN A 126 -6.85 -19.18 -5.89
C ASN A 126 -5.55 -18.83 -5.15
N THR A 127 -4.98 -17.66 -5.38
CA THR A 127 -3.76 -17.23 -4.70
C THR A 127 -4.05 -16.15 -3.65
N ALA A 128 -3.41 -16.24 -2.49
CA ALA A 128 -3.37 -15.17 -1.49
C ALA A 128 -2.39 -14.09 -1.97
N SER A 129 -2.82 -13.24 -2.89
CA SER A 129 -2.01 -12.20 -3.51
C SER A 129 -2.83 -10.97 -3.90
N SER A 130 -2.17 -9.90 -4.27
CA SER A 130 -2.82 -8.66 -4.74
C SER A 130 -3.70 -8.87 -5.99
N ASN A 131 -3.42 -9.89 -6.79
CA ASN A 131 -4.18 -10.26 -7.99
C ASN A 131 -5.02 -11.54 -7.83
N GLY A 132 -5.06 -12.12 -6.63
CA GLY A 132 -5.94 -13.27 -6.32
C GLY A 132 -7.35 -12.84 -5.97
N SER A 133 -8.27 -13.80 -5.87
CA SER A 133 -9.66 -13.57 -5.49
C SER A 133 -9.99 -14.05 -4.08
N ILE A 134 -9.27 -15.04 -3.54
CA ILE A 134 -9.49 -15.54 -2.18
C ILE A 134 -9.14 -14.47 -1.13
N GLU A 135 -9.58 -14.66 0.11
CA GLU A 135 -9.20 -13.78 1.22
C GLU A 135 -7.67 -13.63 1.31
N PHE A 136 -7.22 -12.40 1.52
CA PHE A 136 -5.82 -12.08 1.68
C PHE A 136 -5.62 -11.52 3.09
N ASP A 137 -5.04 -12.35 3.98
CA ASP A 137 -4.88 -12.06 5.40
C ASP A 137 -3.99 -10.83 5.63
N TYR A 138 -3.99 -10.32 6.85
CA TYR A 138 -3.18 -9.15 7.23
C TYR A 138 -1.71 -9.36 6.93
N HIS A 139 -1.10 -8.35 6.30
CA HIS A 139 0.32 -8.34 5.98
C HIS A 139 0.85 -6.91 5.85
N THR A 140 2.17 -6.80 5.88
CA THR A 140 2.92 -5.68 5.31
C THR A 140 3.54 -6.13 4.00
N ASP A 141 3.61 -5.25 3.01
CA ASP A 141 4.29 -5.58 1.75
C ASP A 141 5.79 -5.72 1.97
N ALA A 142 6.37 -6.72 1.30
CA ALA A 142 7.80 -7.01 1.32
C ALA A 142 8.40 -7.26 2.73
N ALA A 143 7.66 -7.93 3.64
CA ALA A 143 8.05 -8.20 5.03
C ALA A 143 9.42 -8.91 5.17
N TYR A 144 9.86 -9.66 4.15
CA TYR A 144 11.13 -10.40 4.12
C TYR A 144 12.34 -9.53 3.71
N LEU A 145 12.11 -8.29 3.24
CA LEU A 145 13.20 -7.38 2.83
C LEU A 145 13.75 -6.58 4.03
N ASN A 146 14.97 -6.11 3.86
CA ASN A 146 15.58 -5.16 4.79
C ASN A 146 14.80 -3.86 4.82
N ARG A 147 14.82 -3.18 5.96
CA ARG A 147 14.02 -1.97 6.22
C ARG A 147 14.24 -0.87 5.17
N GLU A 148 15.47 -0.67 4.74
CA GLU A 148 15.91 0.42 3.85
C GLU A 148 15.30 0.30 2.45
N ILE A 149 14.96 -0.91 2.04
CA ILE A 149 14.40 -1.21 0.72
C ILE A 149 12.95 -1.68 0.79
N ARG A 150 12.33 -1.79 1.98
CA ARG A 150 10.88 -2.04 2.12
C ARG A 150 10.09 -0.78 1.75
N PRO A 151 8.89 -0.90 1.16
CA PRO A 151 8.01 0.23 1.02
C PRO A 151 7.71 0.85 2.38
N GLN A 152 7.98 2.15 2.54
CA GLN A 152 7.60 2.86 3.75
C GLN A 152 6.11 3.18 3.75
N THR A 153 5.56 3.52 2.59
CA THR A 153 4.12 3.74 2.42
C THR A 153 3.58 2.96 1.24
N LEU A 154 2.30 2.61 1.35
CA LEU A 154 1.47 2.21 0.22
C LEU A 154 0.37 3.26 0.03
N THR A 155 0.18 3.65 -1.22
CA THR A 155 -0.96 4.48 -1.61
C THR A 155 -1.83 3.69 -2.56
N LEU A 156 -3.12 3.58 -2.24
CA LEU A 156 -4.14 2.87 -3.02
C LEU A 156 -5.21 3.86 -3.48
N ILE A 157 -5.61 3.78 -4.76
CA ILE A 157 -6.75 4.54 -5.29
C ILE A 157 -7.74 3.59 -5.95
N CYS A 158 -9.04 3.85 -5.77
CA CYS A 158 -10.10 3.05 -6.36
C CYS A 158 -10.53 3.58 -7.72
N LEU A 159 -10.56 2.71 -8.72
CA LEU A 159 -11.18 2.97 -10.01
C LEU A 159 -12.54 2.26 -10.14
N VAL A 160 -12.63 1.02 -9.68
CA VAL A 160 -13.85 0.20 -9.67
C VAL A 160 -13.84 -0.72 -8.44
N ASP A 161 -14.94 -0.81 -7.71
CA ASP A 161 -15.22 -1.89 -6.75
C ASP A 161 -16.73 -2.12 -6.67
N LYS A 162 -17.27 -2.90 -7.61
CA LYS A 162 -18.71 -3.13 -7.74
C LYS A 162 -19.32 -3.86 -6.55
N TYR A 163 -18.56 -4.71 -5.88
CA TYR A 163 -19.04 -5.59 -4.82
C TYR A 163 -18.57 -5.18 -3.42
N LYS A 164 -17.98 -3.99 -3.31
CA LYS A 164 -17.54 -3.41 -2.03
C LYS A 164 -16.68 -4.37 -1.20
N THR A 165 -15.72 -5.01 -1.86
CA THR A 165 -14.83 -5.99 -1.20
C THR A 165 -14.08 -5.38 -0.02
N GLY A 166 -13.83 -4.09 -0.05
CA GLY A 166 -13.14 -3.38 1.01
C GLY A 166 -11.68 -3.81 1.21
N THR A 167 -10.91 -2.95 1.84
CA THR A 167 -9.56 -3.25 2.34
C THR A 167 -9.59 -3.16 3.85
N LYS A 168 -9.18 -4.21 4.54
CA LYS A 168 -8.93 -4.22 5.99
C LYS A 168 -7.64 -3.44 6.25
N LEU A 169 -7.64 -2.55 7.24
CA LEU A 169 -6.47 -1.75 7.61
C LEU A 169 -6.39 -1.61 9.12
N ALA A 170 -5.24 -1.88 9.71
CA ALA A 170 -5.05 -1.82 11.14
C ALA A 170 -3.74 -1.11 11.54
N SER A 171 -3.83 -0.23 12.53
CA SER A 171 -2.71 0.49 13.11
C SER A 171 -1.97 -0.37 14.13
N LEU A 172 -0.66 -0.58 13.95
CA LEU A 172 0.16 -1.26 14.93
C LEU A 172 0.07 -0.59 16.31
N ARG A 173 0.13 0.76 16.34
CA ARG A 173 0.05 1.55 17.59
C ARG A 173 -1.18 1.19 18.42
N GLU A 174 -2.32 0.98 17.77
CA GLU A 174 -3.57 0.63 18.47
C GLU A 174 -3.59 -0.86 18.86
N ALA A 175 -3.08 -1.75 18.01
CA ALA A 175 -3.00 -3.18 18.30
C ALA A 175 -2.08 -3.49 19.49
N LEU A 176 -0.94 -2.81 19.61
CA LEU A 176 0.01 -3.00 20.72
C LEU A 176 -0.56 -2.66 22.10
N LYS A 177 -1.64 -1.86 22.18
CA LYS A 177 -2.32 -1.60 23.44
C LYS A 177 -3.09 -2.81 24.00
N LYS A 178 -3.31 -3.83 23.15
CA LYS A 178 -4.11 -5.03 23.46
C LYS A 178 -3.27 -6.27 23.77
N ILE A 179 -1.96 -6.21 23.62
CA ILE A 179 -1.04 -7.32 23.90
C ILE A 179 -0.09 -6.98 25.04
N SER A 180 0.41 -8.00 25.74
CA SER A 180 1.27 -7.84 26.90
C SER A 180 2.70 -7.41 26.50
N LYS A 181 3.45 -6.87 27.48
CA LYS A 181 4.86 -6.52 27.29
C LYS A 181 5.71 -7.75 26.93
N ASP A 182 5.47 -8.91 27.58
CA ASP A 182 6.20 -10.16 27.30
C ASP A 182 5.96 -10.65 25.86
N GLU A 183 4.74 -10.47 25.33
CA GLU A 183 4.44 -10.78 23.94
C GLU A 183 5.13 -9.79 22.98
N ILE A 184 5.18 -8.51 23.30
CA ILE A 184 5.93 -7.51 22.52
C ILE A 184 7.42 -7.87 22.47
N GLU A 185 8.03 -8.21 23.61
CA GLU A 185 9.43 -8.64 23.69
C GLU A 185 9.68 -9.93 22.87
N THR A 186 8.74 -10.89 22.94
CA THR A 186 8.79 -12.10 22.13
C THR A 186 8.73 -11.79 20.63
N LEU A 187 7.84 -10.88 20.21
CA LEU A 187 7.70 -10.46 18.81
C LEU A 187 8.91 -9.65 18.30
N MET A 188 9.69 -9.04 19.19
CA MET A 188 10.95 -8.36 18.89
C MET A 188 12.15 -9.32 18.80
N SER A 189 11.99 -10.61 19.11
CA SER A 189 13.07 -11.61 19.06
C SER A 189 13.14 -12.28 17.69
N ASP A 190 14.31 -12.77 17.29
CA ASP A 190 14.54 -13.48 16.02
C ASP A 190 13.95 -14.91 16.03
N LEU A 191 12.68 -15.01 16.37
CA LEU A 191 11.93 -16.26 16.51
C LEU A 191 10.95 -16.52 15.34
N PHE A 192 11.04 -15.77 14.25
CA PHE A 192 10.12 -15.86 13.13
C PHE A 192 10.87 -16.04 11.81
N ILE A 193 10.25 -16.78 10.89
CA ILE A 193 10.74 -16.97 9.53
C ILE A 193 9.74 -16.34 8.58
N HIS A 194 10.17 -15.34 7.83
CA HIS A 194 9.39 -14.66 6.81
C HIS A 194 9.76 -15.19 5.42
N PHE A 195 8.78 -15.60 4.64
CA PHE A 195 8.97 -16.09 3.28
C PHE A 195 8.66 -14.99 2.27
N ALA A 196 9.42 -14.97 1.17
CA ALA A 196 9.08 -14.11 0.03
C ALA A 196 7.75 -14.57 -0.58
N PRO A 197 6.85 -13.63 -0.96
CA PRO A 197 5.62 -14.00 -1.64
C PRO A 197 5.91 -14.51 -3.06
N ALA A 198 5.10 -15.44 -3.55
CA ALA A 198 5.22 -15.99 -4.90
C ALA A 198 5.06 -14.95 -6.03
N THR A 199 4.55 -13.75 -5.71
CA THR A 199 4.41 -12.62 -6.65
C THR A 199 5.74 -11.94 -6.98
N PHE A 200 6.74 -12.09 -6.10
CA PHE A 200 8.11 -11.70 -6.40
C PHE A 200 8.80 -12.89 -7.05
N ASN A 201 9.36 -12.70 -8.22
CA ASN A 201 10.07 -13.74 -8.95
C ASN A 201 11.45 -14.02 -8.29
N ILE A 202 11.42 -14.45 -7.03
CA ILE A 202 12.59 -14.77 -6.19
C ILE A 202 12.32 -16.12 -5.54
N GLU A 203 13.01 -17.15 -6.02
CA GLU A 203 12.80 -18.51 -5.53
C GLU A 203 13.28 -18.68 -4.07
N ASN A 204 12.42 -19.30 -3.23
CA ASN A 204 12.74 -19.81 -1.90
C ASN A 204 13.42 -18.84 -0.90
N LYS A 205 13.37 -17.53 -1.13
CA LYS A 205 13.96 -16.58 -0.18
C LYS A 205 13.17 -16.56 1.12
N LYS A 206 13.87 -16.83 2.21
CA LYS A 206 13.34 -16.74 3.57
C LYS A 206 14.34 -16.04 4.48
N VAL A 207 13.84 -15.28 5.44
CA VAL A 207 14.67 -14.57 6.43
C VAL A 207 14.17 -14.91 7.83
N LYS A 208 15.09 -15.29 8.73
CA LYS A 208 14.79 -15.47 10.15
C LYS A 208 15.07 -14.15 10.87
N THR A 209 14.04 -13.54 11.46
CA THR A 209 14.14 -12.27 12.16
C THR A 209 12.90 -12.04 13.05
N SER A 210 12.81 -10.89 13.69
CA SER A 210 11.67 -10.43 14.50
C SER A 210 10.43 -10.11 13.63
N VAL A 211 9.27 -10.00 14.27
CA VAL A 211 8.04 -9.41 13.69
C VAL A 211 7.96 -7.91 13.99
N LEU A 212 8.46 -7.49 15.16
CA LEU A 212 8.50 -6.10 15.58
C LEU A 212 9.95 -5.63 15.69
N ASP A 213 10.18 -4.40 15.27
CA ASP A 213 11.41 -3.65 15.52
C ASP A 213 11.09 -2.39 16.33
N ARG A 214 12.07 -1.88 17.08
CA ARG A 214 11.96 -0.59 17.77
C ARG A 214 12.97 0.38 17.19
N ILE A 215 12.48 1.35 16.41
CA ILE A 215 13.31 2.32 15.68
C ILE A 215 12.97 3.72 16.19
N ASN A 216 13.98 4.44 16.67
CA ASN A 216 13.82 5.81 17.20
C ASN A 216 12.66 5.95 18.21
N GLY A 217 12.51 4.96 19.09
CA GLY A 217 11.47 4.94 20.12
C GLY A 217 10.09 4.48 19.67
N SER A 218 9.87 4.28 18.36
CA SER A 218 8.61 3.81 17.79
C SER A 218 8.70 2.32 17.39
N TYR A 219 7.59 1.60 17.47
CA TYR A 219 7.50 0.24 16.96
C TYR A 219 7.19 0.23 15.47
N GLU A 220 7.89 -0.64 14.74
CA GLU A 220 7.63 -0.98 13.34
C GLU A 220 7.28 -2.47 13.23
N ILE A 221 6.50 -2.84 12.24
CA ILE A 221 6.05 -4.21 11.99
C ILE A 221 6.52 -4.70 10.61
N LYS A 222 6.88 -5.97 10.55
CA LYS A 222 7.11 -6.73 9.32
C LYS A 222 6.48 -8.10 9.48
N VAL A 223 5.38 -8.35 8.81
CA VAL A 223 4.64 -9.62 8.92
C VAL A 223 3.79 -9.86 7.68
N ALA A 224 3.68 -11.11 7.29
CA ALA A 224 2.61 -11.59 6.43
C ALA A 224 2.06 -12.85 7.11
N PHE A 225 0.90 -12.77 7.77
CA PHE A 225 0.42 -13.87 8.64
C PHE A 225 0.28 -15.20 7.90
N HIS A 226 0.06 -15.17 6.60
CA HIS A 226 0.03 -16.35 5.73
C HIS A 226 1.42 -16.86 5.31
N ASN A 227 2.49 -16.06 5.51
CA ASN A 227 3.87 -16.33 5.08
C ASN A 227 4.92 -16.09 6.20
N THR A 228 4.47 -15.98 7.46
CA THR A 228 5.35 -15.84 8.62
C THR A 228 5.13 -17.01 9.56
N ILE A 229 6.19 -17.75 9.89
CA ILE A 229 6.14 -18.93 10.76
C ILE A 229 6.93 -18.65 12.03
N ALA A 230 6.33 -18.92 13.20
CA ALA A 230 7.03 -18.90 14.48
C ALA A 230 7.87 -20.18 14.69
N THR A 231 9.01 -20.06 15.36
CA THR A 231 9.95 -21.19 15.57
C THR A 231 9.69 -21.97 16.85
N ASN A 232 8.81 -21.50 17.74
CA ASN A 232 8.40 -22.17 18.97
C ASN A 232 6.99 -21.76 19.41
N GLU A 233 6.43 -22.47 20.39
CA GLU A 233 5.07 -22.26 20.89
C GLU A 233 4.86 -20.87 21.50
N LYS A 234 5.83 -20.32 22.26
CA LYS A 234 5.73 -18.98 22.85
C LYS A 234 5.61 -17.92 21.76
N ALA A 235 6.45 -18.01 20.73
CA ALA A 235 6.41 -17.11 19.58
C ALA A 235 5.11 -17.28 18.77
N GLN A 236 4.63 -18.51 18.58
CA GLN A 236 3.36 -18.79 17.91
C GLN A 236 2.18 -18.16 18.65
N LYS A 237 2.15 -18.26 19.98
CA LYS A 237 1.12 -17.63 20.81
C LYS A 237 1.15 -16.12 20.68
N ALA A 238 2.34 -15.49 20.77
CA ALA A 238 2.49 -14.05 20.62
C ALA A 238 2.06 -13.55 19.23
N LEU A 239 2.41 -14.31 18.16
CA LEU A 239 1.99 -14.00 16.79
C LEU A 239 0.46 -14.09 16.61
N SER A 240 -0.16 -15.13 17.19
CA SER A 240 -1.62 -15.31 17.15
C SER A 240 -2.35 -14.21 17.92
N ASN A 241 -1.85 -13.81 19.09
CA ASN A 241 -2.44 -12.74 19.89
C ASN A 241 -2.29 -11.37 19.21
N LEU A 242 -1.16 -11.11 18.55
CA LEU A 242 -1.00 -9.92 17.71
C LEU A 242 -2.02 -9.90 16.57
N ARG A 243 -2.22 -11.03 15.87
CA ARG A 243 -3.23 -11.13 14.80
C ARG A 243 -4.64 -10.84 15.31
N ASN A 244 -5.02 -11.41 16.46
CA ASN A 244 -6.31 -11.14 17.09
C ASN A 244 -6.47 -9.68 17.49
N ALA A 245 -5.44 -9.08 18.09
CA ALA A 245 -5.44 -7.65 18.43
C ALA A 245 -5.57 -6.74 17.20
N ILE A 246 -4.96 -7.13 16.09
CA ILE A 246 -5.10 -6.44 14.78
C ILE A 246 -6.54 -6.55 14.28
N ASP A 247 -7.13 -7.74 14.30
CA ASP A 247 -8.50 -7.97 13.81
C ASP A 247 -9.53 -7.17 14.63
N ASP A 248 -9.34 -7.09 15.94
CA ASP A 248 -10.20 -6.33 16.87
C ASP A 248 -10.25 -4.82 16.59
N ILE A 249 -9.17 -4.24 16.02
CA ILE A 249 -9.06 -2.78 15.82
C ILE A 249 -9.08 -2.40 14.33
N ALA A 250 -9.14 -3.37 13.45
CA ALA A 250 -9.13 -3.13 12.01
C ALA A 250 -10.36 -2.34 11.58
N ILE A 251 -10.12 -1.40 10.68
CA ILE A 251 -11.17 -0.74 9.94
C ILE A 251 -11.33 -1.38 8.55
N ILE A 252 -12.51 -1.28 7.98
CA ILE A 252 -12.77 -1.65 6.60
C ILE A 252 -12.89 -0.36 5.78
N GLN A 253 -11.99 -0.18 4.81
CA GLN A 253 -12.13 0.81 3.76
C GLN A 253 -13.03 0.23 2.68
N GLU A 254 -14.31 0.57 2.70
CA GLU A 254 -15.16 0.39 1.53
C GLU A 254 -14.73 1.37 0.43
N TRP A 255 -14.80 0.95 -0.82
CA TRP A 255 -14.28 1.70 -1.94
C TRP A 255 -15.38 2.29 -2.81
N VAL A 256 -15.22 3.57 -3.11
CA VAL A 256 -15.96 4.27 -4.16
C VAL A 256 -14.93 4.81 -5.16
N PRO A 257 -15.20 4.86 -6.47
CA PRO A 257 -14.28 5.46 -7.45
C PRO A 257 -13.83 6.86 -7.02
N GLY A 258 -12.50 7.09 -6.97
CA GLY A 258 -11.89 8.31 -6.45
C GLY A 258 -11.58 8.30 -4.95
N ASP A 259 -11.91 7.23 -4.21
CA ASP A 259 -11.38 7.04 -2.85
C ASP A 259 -9.90 6.65 -2.91
N LEU A 260 -9.11 7.24 -2.02
CA LEU A 260 -7.69 6.96 -1.89
C LEU A 260 -7.33 6.74 -0.42
N VAL A 261 -6.49 5.75 -0.17
CA VAL A 261 -5.87 5.54 1.15
C VAL A 261 -4.36 5.55 0.99
N ILE A 262 -3.68 6.32 1.83
CA ILE A 262 -2.23 6.20 2.04
C ILE A 262 -1.98 5.72 3.46
N PHE A 263 -1.12 4.74 3.63
CA PHE A 263 -0.74 4.22 4.94
C PHE A 263 0.74 3.86 5.03
N ASN A 264 1.28 3.97 6.24
CA ASN A 264 2.65 3.60 6.56
C ASN A 264 2.75 2.08 6.71
N ASN A 265 3.37 1.42 5.75
CA ASN A 265 3.54 -0.03 5.67
C ASN A 265 4.47 -0.60 6.78
N LEU A 266 5.25 0.27 7.44
CA LEU A 266 6.06 -0.13 8.60
C LEU A 266 5.27 -0.06 9.91
N ARG A 267 4.07 0.53 9.90
CA ARG A 267 3.27 0.80 11.11
C ARG A 267 1.80 0.38 10.99
N CYS A 268 1.40 -0.08 9.83
CA CYS A 268 0.06 -0.61 9.56
C CYS A 268 0.18 -1.95 8.86
N VAL A 269 -0.76 -2.83 9.15
CA VAL A 269 -1.00 -4.01 8.34
C VAL A 269 -2.29 -3.85 7.55
N HIS A 270 -2.35 -4.49 6.41
CA HIS A 270 -3.53 -4.47 5.57
C HIS A 270 -3.87 -5.87 5.06
N GLY A 271 -5.11 -6.03 4.63
CA GLY A 271 -5.63 -7.27 4.09
C GLY A 271 -6.94 -7.00 3.35
N ARG A 272 -7.57 -8.04 2.82
CA ARG A 272 -8.89 -7.93 2.19
C ARG A 272 -9.67 -9.23 2.29
N GLY A 273 -10.98 -9.12 2.23
CA GLY A 273 -11.86 -10.27 2.03
C GLY A 273 -11.79 -10.86 0.62
N GLU A 274 -12.60 -11.86 0.35
CA GLU A 274 -12.78 -12.47 -0.96
C GLU A 274 -13.29 -11.45 -1.99
N VAL A 275 -12.71 -11.44 -3.20
CA VAL A 275 -13.16 -10.60 -4.32
C VAL A 275 -14.16 -11.38 -5.18
N LYS A 276 -15.40 -10.91 -5.21
CA LYS A 276 -16.52 -11.60 -5.92
C LYS A 276 -16.78 -11.08 -7.33
N GLY A 277 -16.00 -10.15 -7.84
CA GLY A 277 -16.25 -9.60 -9.17
C GLY A 277 -15.29 -8.49 -9.55
N GLU A 278 -15.77 -7.52 -10.33
CA GLU A 278 -14.93 -6.43 -10.83
C GLU A 278 -14.44 -5.54 -9.68
N ARG A 279 -13.14 -5.55 -9.49
CA ARG A 279 -12.42 -4.69 -8.56
C ARG A 279 -11.13 -4.21 -9.21
N TRP A 280 -10.95 -2.92 -9.31
CA TRP A 280 -9.76 -2.30 -9.86
C TRP A 280 -9.28 -1.19 -8.95
N LEU A 281 -8.21 -1.46 -8.24
CA LEU A 281 -7.44 -0.45 -7.52
C LEU A 281 -6.10 -0.24 -8.23
N GLN A 282 -5.52 0.93 -8.05
CA GLN A 282 -4.11 1.16 -8.35
C GLN A 282 -3.34 1.34 -7.06
N ARG A 283 -2.07 0.90 -7.03
CA ARG A 283 -1.16 1.01 -5.89
C ARG A 283 0.18 1.59 -6.32
N CYS A 284 0.76 2.49 -5.53
CA CYS A 284 2.17 2.80 -5.62
C CYS A 284 2.87 2.58 -4.27
N TYR A 285 4.14 2.25 -4.33
CA TYR A 285 5.06 2.22 -3.20
C TYR A 285 5.70 3.59 -3.03
N GLY A 286 5.93 3.99 -1.77
CA GLY A 286 6.61 5.23 -1.42
C GLY A 286 7.71 5.02 -0.39
N SER A 287 8.77 5.79 -0.50
CA SER A 287 9.90 5.81 0.45
C SER A 287 10.40 7.24 0.63
N SER A 288 10.85 7.58 1.83
CA SER A 288 11.51 8.86 2.11
C SER A 288 13.02 8.85 1.79
N ILE A 289 13.59 7.68 1.48
CA ILE A 289 15.04 7.49 1.27
C ILE A 289 15.39 6.97 -0.13
N VAL A 290 14.49 6.22 -0.78
CA VAL A 290 14.70 5.76 -2.17
C VAL A 290 14.38 6.91 -3.12
N PRO A 291 15.22 7.22 -4.12
CA PRO A 291 14.95 8.29 -5.08
C PRO A 291 13.67 8.04 -5.89
N THR A 292 13.03 9.12 -6.34
CA THR A 292 11.82 9.07 -7.16
C THR A 292 12.05 8.25 -8.44
N ALA A 293 11.04 7.51 -8.86
CA ALA A 293 11.02 6.64 -10.04
C ALA A 293 12.12 5.57 -10.09
N SER A 294 12.81 5.30 -8.97
CA SER A 294 13.79 4.21 -8.91
C SER A 294 13.10 2.86 -9.11
N VAL A 295 13.74 2.00 -9.90
CA VAL A 295 13.38 0.58 -10.04
C VAL A 295 14.47 -0.24 -9.37
N LEU A 296 14.18 -0.73 -8.17
CA LEU A 296 15.14 -1.51 -7.39
C LEU A 296 15.24 -2.93 -7.94
N GLU A 297 16.46 -3.40 -8.17
CA GLU A 297 16.72 -4.81 -8.49
C GLU A 297 17.08 -5.55 -7.21
N LEU A 298 16.24 -6.54 -6.85
CA LEU A 298 16.51 -7.39 -5.70
C LEU A 298 17.52 -8.45 -6.11
N ILE A 299 18.73 -8.36 -5.56
CA ILE A 299 19.78 -9.36 -5.77
C ILE A 299 19.46 -10.57 -4.90
N CYS A 300 19.36 -11.75 -5.52
CA CYS A 300 19.09 -13.03 -4.88
C CYS A 300 20.34 -13.59 -4.18
#